data_772a67be5482caf0460995f216566db0
#
_entry.id   772a67be5482caf0460995f216566db0
#
_cell.length_a   1.000
_cell.length_b   1.000
_cell.length_c   1.000
_cell.angle_alpha   90.00
_cell.angle_beta   90.00
_cell.angle_gamma   90.00
#
_symmetry.space_group_name_H-M   'P 1'
#
loop_
_entity.id
_entity.type
_entity.pdbx_description
1 polymer ?
#
loop_
_entity_poly.entity_id
_entity_poly.type
_entity_poly.pdbx_seq_one_letter_code
_entity_poly.pdbx_strand_id
1 'polypeptide(L)'
;MLFIGEVPLENSIGILFLFGAGEEISWGQRIFGIESGEFFQGNNLQKETNFHNLEVGGVKLNKLIFSQLLTLVMAIYLLIMPFLYQKYKGIKKLVDMFVIPVPQLSHIAAFLINTIFIAILPNLSRKWEVYELFFAVIFLLIFLNPVNKSIYLSESSTKS
;
A
#
# COMPACT_ATOMS: atom_id res chain seq x y z
N MET A 1 -6.66 -5.39 -23.13
CA MET A 1 -6.29 -4.24 -22.27
C MET A 1 -7.55 -3.49 -21.92
N LEU A 2 -7.84 -3.32 -20.65
CA LEU A 2 -8.99 -2.55 -20.17
C LEU A 2 -8.48 -1.20 -19.64
N PHE A 3 -9.28 -0.16 -19.82
CA PHE A 3 -8.94 1.20 -19.39
C PHE A 3 -9.96 1.68 -18.35
N ILE A 4 -9.48 2.47 -17.39
CA ILE A 4 -10.32 3.33 -16.57
C ILE A 4 -10.12 4.75 -17.13
N GLY A 5 -11.04 5.20 -17.96
CA GLY A 5 -10.84 6.40 -18.77
C GLY A 5 -9.70 6.19 -19.78
N GLU A 6 -8.69 7.05 -19.78
CA GLU A 6 -7.51 6.97 -20.66
C GLU A 6 -6.31 6.24 -20.05
N VAL A 7 -6.40 5.80 -18.75
CA VAL A 7 -5.30 5.15 -18.03
C VAL A 7 -5.43 3.64 -18.13
N PRO A 8 -4.40 2.93 -18.62
CA PRO A 8 -4.37 1.48 -18.56
C PRO A 8 -4.47 0.98 -17.11
N LEU A 9 -5.28 -0.05 -16.87
CA LEU A 9 -5.48 -0.63 -15.53
C LEU A 9 -4.17 -1.09 -14.89
N GLU A 10 -3.23 -1.56 -15.68
CA GLU A 10 -1.88 -1.96 -15.26
C GLU A 10 -1.07 -0.83 -14.60
N ASN A 11 -1.37 0.43 -14.92
CA ASN A 11 -0.70 1.59 -14.33
C ASN A 11 -1.35 2.06 -13.03
N SER A 12 -2.55 1.56 -12.69
CA SER A 12 -3.31 2.03 -11.52
C SER A 12 -2.57 1.80 -10.20
N ILE A 13 -1.88 0.67 -10.08
CA ILE A 13 -1.06 0.34 -8.89
C ILE A 13 0.13 1.30 -8.79
N GLY A 14 0.82 1.57 -9.91
CA GLY A 14 1.92 2.54 -9.95
C GLY A 14 1.50 3.94 -9.51
N ILE A 15 0.34 4.39 -9.97
CA ILE A 15 -0.25 5.68 -9.56
C ILE A 15 -0.56 5.70 -8.06
N LEU A 16 -1.10 4.60 -7.52
CA LEU A 16 -1.39 4.48 -6.09
C LEU A 16 -0.11 4.58 -5.25
N PHE A 17 0.98 3.93 -5.67
CA PHE A 17 2.27 4.03 -4.99
C PHE A 17 2.87 5.43 -5.09
N LEU A 18 2.77 6.07 -6.26
CA LEU A 18 3.23 7.45 -6.43
C LEU A 18 2.46 8.39 -5.52
N PHE A 19 1.13 8.22 -5.43
CA PHE A 19 0.30 8.98 -4.49
C PHE A 19 0.74 8.75 -3.04
N GLY A 20 0.91 7.49 -2.61
CA GLY A 20 1.35 7.16 -1.26
C GLY A 20 2.72 7.77 -0.92
N ALA A 21 3.69 7.67 -1.83
CA ALA A 21 5.00 8.29 -1.66
C ALA A 21 4.91 9.82 -1.59
N GLY A 22 4.06 10.44 -2.42
CA GLY A 22 3.80 11.88 -2.38
C GLY A 22 3.23 12.33 -1.04
N GLU A 23 2.24 11.61 -0.52
CA GLU A 23 1.65 11.85 0.80
C GLU A 23 2.68 11.77 1.93
N GLU A 24 3.58 10.78 1.88
CA GLU A 24 4.61 10.58 2.92
C GLU A 24 5.64 11.72 2.95
N ILE A 25 6.06 12.22 1.79
CA ILE A 25 7.01 13.33 1.69
C ILE A 25 6.33 14.71 1.61
N SER A 26 5.03 14.79 1.91
CA SER A 26 4.23 16.00 1.79
C SER A 26 4.40 16.70 0.43
N TRP A 27 4.40 15.88 -0.64
CA TRP A 27 4.57 16.32 -2.04
C TRP A 27 5.85 17.15 -2.27
N GLY A 28 6.90 16.86 -1.50
CA GLY A 28 8.19 17.55 -1.58
C GLY A 28 8.20 18.92 -0.90
N GLN A 29 7.15 19.31 -0.21
CA GLN A 29 7.00 20.61 0.45
C GLN A 29 8.21 20.96 1.34
N ARG A 30 8.66 20.01 2.16
CA ARG A 30 9.84 20.20 3.04
C ARG A 30 11.14 20.36 2.24
N ILE A 31 11.25 19.70 1.09
CA ILE A 31 12.45 19.74 0.24
C ILE A 31 12.57 21.09 -0.47
N PHE A 32 11.44 21.61 -0.95
CA PHE A 32 11.38 22.84 -1.74
C PHE A 32 11.09 24.09 -0.90
N GLY A 33 10.86 23.97 0.43
CA GLY A 33 10.54 25.09 1.30
C GLY A 33 9.22 25.79 0.96
N ILE A 34 8.23 25.04 0.45
CA ILE A 34 6.93 25.59 0.02
C ILE A 34 6.00 25.66 1.24
N GLU A 35 5.36 26.79 1.46
CA GLU A 35 4.35 26.92 2.51
C GLU A 35 3.01 26.27 2.08
N SER A 36 2.36 25.63 3.04
CA SER A 36 1.03 25.06 2.83
C SER A 36 -0.03 26.15 2.65
N GLY A 37 -1.03 25.87 1.83
CA GLY A 37 -2.22 26.71 1.73
C GLY A 37 -3.00 26.81 3.05
N GLU A 38 -3.80 27.87 3.20
CA GLU A 38 -4.55 28.19 4.43
C GLU A 38 -5.38 27.02 4.98
N PHE A 39 -6.00 26.22 4.10
CA PHE A 39 -6.75 25.04 4.51
C PHE A 39 -5.90 24.02 5.27
N PHE A 40 -4.73 23.70 4.76
CA PHE A 40 -3.81 22.74 5.41
C PHE A 40 -3.14 23.34 6.64
N GLN A 41 -2.85 24.64 6.63
CA GLN A 41 -2.32 25.34 7.81
C GLN A 41 -3.30 25.29 9.00
N GLY A 42 -4.60 25.37 8.72
CA GLY A 42 -5.65 25.34 9.74
C GLY A 42 -6.10 23.94 10.17
N ASN A 43 -5.97 22.92 9.30
CA ASN A 43 -6.56 21.60 9.50
C ASN A 43 -5.56 20.44 9.50
N ASN A 44 -4.27 20.67 9.22
CA ASN A 44 -3.25 19.63 9.25
C ASN A 44 -2.41 19.75 10.53
N LEU A 45 -2.24 18.66 11.27
CA LEU A 45 -1.52 18.62 12.54
C LEU A 45 -0.05 19.05 12.43
N GLN A 46 0.57 18.84 11.28
CA GLN A 46 1.95 19.24 10.97
C GLN A 46 2.02 20.50 10.08
N LYS A 47 0.87 21.08 9.71
CA LYS A 47 0.74 22.21 8.79
C LYS A 47 1.34 21.92 7.41
N GLU A 48 1.20 20.68 6.94
CA GLU A 48 1.74 20.19 5.68
C GLU A 48 0.64 19.88 4.68
N THR A 49 0.97 19.95 3.40
CA THR A 49 0.06 19.64 2.29
C THR A 49 0.00 18.12 2.08
N ASN A 50 -0.59 17.41 3.05
CA ASN A 50 -0.87 15.99 2.95
C ASN A 50 -2.18 15.64 3.67
N PHE A 51 -2.84 14.56 3.26
CA PHE A 51 -4.05 14.04 3.91
C PHE A 51 -3.71 13.19 5.13
N HIS A 52 -2.47 12.69 5.20
CA HIS A 52 -2.00 11.81 6.24
C HIS A 52 -2.15 12.42 7.65
N ASN A 53 -1.92 13.72 7.81
CA ASN A 53 -2.01 14.42 9.09
C ASN A 53 -3.23 15.36 9.21
N LEU A 54 -4.23 15.18 8.34
CA LEU A 54 -5.40 16.06 8.32
C LEU A 54 -6.37 15.75 9.46
N GLU A 55 -6.86 16.80 10.12
CA GLU A 55 -7.93 16.76 11.12
C GLU A 55 -9.04 17.73 10.70
N VAL A 56 -10.24 17.20 10.43
CA VAL A 56 -11.38 18.00 10.01
C VAL A 56 -12.57 17.68 10.91
N GLY A 57 -13.18 18.72 11.51
CA GLY A 57 -14.33 18.55 12.39
C GLY A 57 -14.05 17.66 13.62
N GLY A 58 -12.81 17.65 14.13
CA GLY A 58 -12.40 16.81 15.27
C GLY A 58 -12.12 15.35 14.90
N VAL A 59 -12.20 14.99 13.61
CA VAL A 59 -11.88 13.65 13.12
C VAL A 59 -10.47 13.64 12.54
N LYS A 60 -9.60 12.80 13.11
CA LYS A 60 -8.25 12.58 12.61
C LYS A 60 -8.28 11.58 11.45
N LEU A 61 -8.13 12.07 10.23
CA LEU A 61 -8.17 11.23 9.03
C LEU A 61 -7.04 10.19 8.99
N ASN A 62 -5.87 10.49 9.55
CA ASN A 62 -4.79 9.54 9.67
C ASN A 62 -5.21 8.28 10.46
N LYS A 63 -5.91 8.44 11.58
CA LYS A 63 -6.37 7.32 12.39
C LYS A 63 -7.44 6.50 11.67
N LEU A 64 -8.39 7.17 11.01
CA LEU A 64 -9.51 6.49 10.36
C LEU A 64 -9.06 5.80 9.06
N ILE A 65 -8.39 6.52 8.16
CA ILE A 65 -8.04 6.03 6.82
C ILE A 65 -6.71 5.28 6.83
N PHE A 66 -5.64 5.93 7.28
CA PHE A 66 -4.29 5.38 7.15
C PHE A 66 -3.96 4.33 8.22
N SER A 67 -4.62 4.35 9.38
CA SER A 67 -4.44 3.31 10.39
C SER A 67 -5.50 2.22 10.29
N GLN A 68 -6.78 2.53 10.49
CA GLN A 68 -7.82 1.50 10.60
C GLN A 68 -8.21 0.89 9.25
N LEU A 69 -8.57 1.73 8.26
CA LEU A 69 -9.02 1.25 6.96
C LEU A 69 -7.88 0.57 6.19
N LEU A 70 -6.70 1.18 6.16
CA LEU A 70 -5.54 0.60 5.49
C LEU A 70 -5.13 -0.73 6.13
N THR A 71 -5.11 -0.83 7.47
CA THR A 71 -4.83 -2.08 8.17
C THR A 71 -5.83 -3.17 7.80
N LEU A 72 -7.13 -2.85 7.73
CA LEU A 72 -8.16 -3.79 7.31
C LEU A 72 -7.94 -4.26 5.87
N VAL A 73 -7.72 -3.34 4.94
CA VAL A 73 -7.45 -3.64 3.53
C VAL A 73 -6.22 -4.53 3.40
N MET A 74 -5.16 -4.21 4.14
CA MET A 74 -3.91 -4.99 4.13
C MET A 74 -4.08 -6.38 4.75
N ALA A 75 -4.86 -6.51 5.82
CA ALA A 75 -5.18 -7.82 6.39
C ALA A 75 -5.96 -8.69 5.39
N ILE A 76 -6.95 -8.13 4.70
CA ILE A 76 -7.70 -8.82 3.64
C ILE A 76 -6.75 -9.21 2.50
N TYR A 77 -5.92 -8.29 2.04
CA TYR A 77 -4.97 -8.52 0.95
C TYR A 77 -3.96 -9.62 1.28
N LEU A 78 -3.33 -9.57 2.46
CA LEU A 78 -2.29 -10.52 2.83
C LEU A 78 -2.85 -11.87 3.28
N LEU A 79 -3.95 -11.88 4.05
CA LEU A 79 -4.40 -13.09 4.73
C LEU A 79 -5.57 -13.79 4.02
N ILE A 80 -6.43 -13.06 3.33
CA ILE A 80 -7.66 -13.61 2.75
C ILE A 80 -7.55 -13.77 1.23
N MET A 81 -7.06 -12.77 0.53
CA MET A 81 -7.05 -12.72 -0.93
C MET A 81 -6.31 -13.90 -1.57
N PRO A 82 -5.14 -14.38 -1.09
CA PRO A 82 -4.45 -15.53 -1.68
C PRO A 82 -5.27 -16.81 -1.68
N PHE A 83 -6.07 -17.03 -0.63
CA PHE A 83 -6.97 -18.20 -0.54
C PHE A 83 -8.17 -18.04 -1.48
N LEU A 84 -8.77 -16.85 -1.54
CA LEU A 84 -9.87 -16.57 -2.46
C LEU A 84 -9.43 -16.67 -3.92
N TYR A 85 -8.23 -16.19 -4.25
CA TYR A 85 -7.64 -16.28 -5.57
C TYR A 85 -7.49 -17.73 -6.05
N GLN A 86 -7.07 -18.62 -5.17
CA GLN A 86 -6.93 -20.06 -5.50
C GLN A 86 -8.29 -20.77 -5.60
N LYS A 87 -9.27 -20.38 -4.78
CA LYS A 87 -10.55 -21.07 -4.65
C LYS A 87 -11.60 -20.63 -5.66
N TYR A 88 -11.67 -19.32 -6.01
CA TYR A 88 -12.77 -18.75 -6.80
C TYR A 88 -12.28 -18.19 -8.14
N LYS A 89 -12.73 -18.81 -9.24
CA LYS A 89 -12.39 -18.37 -10.61
C LYS A 89 -12.75 -16.90 -10.91
N GLY A 90 -13.87 -16.40 -10.34
CA GLY A 90 -14.29 -15.01 -10.50
C GLY A 90 -13.32 -14.04 -9.84
N ILE A 91 -12.87 -14.35 -8.61
CA ILE A 91 -11.86 -13.55 -7.89
C ILE A 91 -10.53 -13.58 -8.65
N LYS A 92 -10.11 -14.78 -9.09
CA LYS A 92 -8.90 -14.92 -9.91
C LYS A 92 -8.95 -14.01 -11.14
N LYS A 93 -10.05 -14.06 -11.92
CA LYS A 93 -10.22 -13.23 -13.11
C LYS A 93 -10.16 -11.74 -12.78
N LEU A 94 -10.79 -11.32 -11.69
CA LEU A 94 -10.79 -9.92 -11.25
C LEU A 94 -9.39 -9.45 -10.85
N VAL A 95 -8.69 -10.22 -10.02
CA VAL A 95 -7.34 -9.92 -9.54
C VAL A 95 -6.34 -9.86 -10.70
N ASP A 96 -6.41 -10.81 -11.64
CA ASP A 96 -5.55 -10.84 -12.82
C ASP A 96 -5.87 -9.67 -13.77
N MET A 97 -7.14 -9.29 -13.92
CA MET A 97 -7.58 -8.14 -14.72
C MET A 97 -7.02 -6.82 -14.21
N PHE A 98 -6.96 -6.64 -12.89
CA PHE A 98 -6.38 -5.44 -12.26
C PHE A 98 -4.86 -5.54 -12.05
N VAL A 99 -4.23 -6.61 -12.52
CA VAL A 99 -2.79 -6.85 -12.40
C VAL A 99 -2.31 -6.78 -10.94
N ILE A 100 -3.15 -7.23 -9.99
CA ILE A 100 -2.83 -7.21 -8.57
C ILE A 100 -1.89 -8.39 -8.25
N PRO A 101 -0.68 -8.16 -7.70
CA PRO A 101 0.22 -9.24 -7.31
C PRO A 101 -0.38 -10.03 -6.14
N VAL A 102 -0.36 -11.37 -6.23
CA VAL A 102 -0.92 -12.24 -5.19
C VAL A 102 0.18 -12.73 -4.26
N PRO A 103 0.10 -12.48 -2.93
CA PRO A 103 1.09 -12.95 -1.98
C PRO A 103 1.21 -14.48 -1.95
N GLN A 104 2.44 -14.99 -1.85
CA GLN A 104 2.73 -16.39 -1.57
C GLN A 104 2.57 -16.70 -0.08
N LEU A 105 2.43 -17.98 0.27
CA LEU A 105 2.40 -18.42 1.68
C LEU A 105 3.65 -18.01 2.46
N SER A 106 4.81 -17.98 1.81
CA SER A 106 6.07 -17.49 2.40
C SER A 106 6.00 -16.02 2.81
N HIS A 107 5.35 -15.16 2.00
CA HIS A 107 5.16 -13.75 2.33
C HIS A 107 4.21 -13.59 3.52
N ILE A 108 3.13 -14.38 3.56
CA ILE A 108 2.18 -14.41 4.69
C ILE A 108 2.89 -14.85 5.97
N ALA A 109 3.67 -15.94 5.91
CA ALA A 109 4.43 -16.44 7.05
C ALA A 109 5.44 -15.40 7.56
N ALA A 110 6.20 -14.78 6.67
CA ALA A 110 7.15 -13.73 7.03
C ALA A 110 6.45 -12.53 7.69
N PHE A 111 5.29 -12.10 7.16
CA PHE A 111 4.49 -11.03 7.76
C PHE A 111 4.02 -11.39 9.17
N LEU A 112 3.45 -12.58 9.37
CA LEU A 112 2.95 -13.04 10.67
C LEU A 112 4.07 -13.18 11.69
N ILE A 113 5.21 -13.79 11.30
CA ILE A 113 6.38 -13.94 12.16
C ILE A 113 6.90 -12.57 12.60
N ASN A 114 7.04 -11.63 11.66
CA ASN A 114 7.49 -10.28 11.99
C ASN A 114 6.50 -9.57 12.92
N THR A 115 5.19 -9.67 12.66
CA THR A 115 4.17 -9.05 13.51
C THR A 115 4.21 -9.60 14.93
N ILE A 116 4.34 -10.92 15.10
CA ILE A 116 4.49 -11.57 16.41
C ILE A 116 5.80 -11.11 17.07
N PHE A 117 6.91 -11.10 16.34
CA PHE A 117 8.19 -10.66 16.84
C PHE A 117 8.15 -9.22 17.38
N ILE A 118 7.59 -8.29 16.62
CA ILE A 118 7.41 -6.89 17.05
C ILE A 118 6.47 -6.78 18.27
N ALA A 119 5.41 -7.61 18.33
CA ALA A 119 4.46 -7.59 19.43
C ALA A 119 5.10 -7.99 20.78
N ILE A 120 6.00 -8.99 20.77
CA ILE A 120 6.69 -9.48 21.97
C ILE A 120 7.90 -8.63 22.39
N LEU A 121 8.43 -7.78 21.50
CA LEU A 121 9.52 -6.89 21.83
C LEU A 121 9.10 -5.86 22.90
N PRO A 122 9.98 -5.56 23.87
CA PRO A 122 9.73 -4.46 24.81
C PRO A 122 9.52 -3.14 24.06
N ASN A 123 9.00 -2.12 24.75
CA ASN A 123 8.76 -0.79 24.17
C ASN A 123 10.06 -0.06 23.85
N LEU A 124 10.70 -0.47 22.75
CA LEU A 124 11.84 0.23 22.16
C LEU A 124 11.34 1.43 21.36
N SER A 125 12.03 2.57 21.43
CA SER A 125 11.62 3.82 20.82
C SER A 125 11.40 3.73 19.29
N ARG A 126 12.10 2.82 18.62
CA ARG A 126 12.07 2.66 17.15
C ARG A 126 11.50 1.35 16.65
N LYS A 127 10.79 0.58 17.47
CA LYS A 127 10.26 -0.73 17.05
C LYS A 127 9.25 -0.62 15.90
N TRP A 128 8.50 0.46 15.84
CA TRP A 128 7.51 0.70 14.78
C TRP A 128 8.15 1.05 13.45
N GLU A 129 9.25 1.82 13.44
CA GLU A 129 10.05 2.10 12.23
C GLU A 129 10.63 0.79 11.64
N VAL A 130 11.09 -0.11 12.51
CA VAL A 130 11.56 -1.44 12.10
C VAL A 130 10.41 -2.26 11.50
N TYR A 131 9.21 -2.21 12.08
CA TYR A 131 8.03 -2.89 11.56
C TYR A 131 7.64 -2.39 10.17
N GLU A 132 7.64 -1.08 9.97
CA GLU A 132 7.36 -0.42 8.69
C GLU A 132 8.36 -0.82 7.61
N LEU A 133 9.66 -0.84 7.95
CA LEU A 133 10.70 -1.32 7.04
C LEU A 133 10.47 -2.78 6.62
N PHE A 134 10.19 -3.67 7.56
CA PHE A 134 9.88 -5.07 7.25
C PHE A 134 8.65 -5.20 6.36
N PHE A 135 7.63 -4.40 6.63
CA PHE A 135 6.42 -4.35 5.83
C PHE A 135 6.72 -3.93 4.39
N ALA A 136 7.52 -2.88 4.19
CA ALA A 136 7.95 -2.41 2.88
C ALA A 136 8.75 -3.49 2.12
N VAL A 137 9.65 -4.20 2.81
CA VAL A 137 10.43 -5.31 2.22
C VAL A 137 9.52 -6.46 1.80
N ILE A 138 8.56 -6.87 2.64
CA ILE A 138 7.60 -7.93 2.28
C ILE A 138 6.77 -7.51 1.06
N PHE A 139 6.34 -6.26 1.01
CA PHE A 139 5.63 -5.72 -0.15
C PHE A 139 6.46 -5.81 -1.44
N LEU A 140 7.71 -5.38 -1.37
CA LEU A 140 8.65 -5.51 -2.49
C LEU A 140 8.78 -6.97 -2.95
N LEU A 141 8.94 -7.91 -2.01
CA LEU A 141 9.05 -9.33 -2.32
C LEU A 141 7.77 -9.89 -2.99
N ILE A 142 6.59 -9.42 -2.59
CA ILE A 142 5.33 -9.79 -3.23
C ILE A 142 5.33 -9.35 -4.70
N PHE A 143 5.77 -8.13 -5.00
CA PHE A 143 5.86 -7.64 -6.39
C PHE A 143 6.91 -8.39 -7.21
N LEU A 144 8.04 -8.74 -6.62
CA LEU A 144 9.11 -9.47 -7.32
C LEU A 144 8.74 -10.93 -7.58
N ASN A 145 7.95 -11.55 -6.71
CA ASN A 145 7.62 -12.97 -6.79
C ASN A 145 6.18 -13.30 -6.36
N PRO A 146 5.16 -12.80 -7.08
CA PRO A 146 3.76 -13.11 -6.80
C PRO A 146 3.37 -14.52 -7.24
N VAL A 147 2.27 -15.08 -6.69
CA VAL A 147 1.66 -16.34 -7.12
C VAL A 147 1.27 -16.29 -8.61
N ASN A 148 0.76 -15.16 -9.06
CA ASN A 148 0.27 -14.92 -10.42
C ASN A 148 1.32 -14.30 -11.34
N LYS A 149 2.60 -14.65 -11.18
CA LYS A 149 3.73 -14.09 -11.94
C LYS A 149 3.56 -14.19 -13.47
N SER A 150 2.84 -15.19 -13.95
CA SER A 150 2.61 -15.41 -15.38
C SER A 150 1.90 -14.27 -16.09
N ILE A 151 1.05 -13.50 -15.37
CA ILE A 151 0.35 -12.35 -15.96
C ILE A 151 1.30 -11.21 -16.35
N TYR A 152 2.43 -11.07 -15.64
CA TYR A 152 3.45 -10.05 -15.94
C TYR A 152 4.43 -10.47 -17.03
N LEU A 153 4.59 -11.78 -17.27
CA LEU A 153 5.54 -12.30 -18.26
C LEU A 153 4.93 -12.39 -19.67
N SER A 154 3.60 -12.56 -19.77
CA SER A 154 2.91 -12.69 -21.06
C SER A 154 2.92 -11.41 -21.91
N GLU A 155 3.02 -10.25 -21.27
CA GLU A 155 3.05 -8.96 -21.98
C GLU A 155 4.42 -8.62 -22.60
N SER A 156 5.51 -9.20 -22.09
CA SER A 156 6.85 -8.95 -22.65
C SER A 156 7.06 -9.63 -24.02
N SER A 157 6.33 -10.72 -24.29
CA SER A 157 6.45 -11.48 -25.54
C SER A 157 5.61 -10.90 -26.69
N THR A 158 4.69 -9.99 -26.42
CA THR A 158 3.83 -9.39 -27.45
C THR A 158 4.35 -8.04 -27.96
N LYS A 159 5.42 -7.51 -27.36
CA LYS A 159 6.06 -6.22 -27.72
C LYS A 159 7.42 -6.34 -28.41
N SER A 160 7.81 -7.58 -28.81
CA SER A 160 9.06 -7.83 -29.57
C SER A 160 8.80 -7.96 -31.09
#